data_3ca9293e78f69916a9c9b61a923f254e
#
_entry.id   3ca9293e78f69916a9c9b61a923f254e
#
_cell.length_a   1.000
_cell.length_b   1.000
_cell.length_c   1.000
_cell.angle_alpha   90.00
_cell.angle_beta   90.00
_cell.angle_gamma   90.00
#
_symmetry.space_group_name_H-M   'P 1'
#
loop_
_entity.id
_entity.type
_entity.pdbx_description
1 polymer ?
#
loop_
_entity_poly.entity_id
_entity_poly.type
_entity_poly.pdbx_seq_one_letter_code
_entity_poly.pdbx_strand_id
1 'polypeptide(L)'
;MSTEQRAGVANNYAETLLSLARKADDAAGWGVMLRQLATALSTDETLRLFLQSPRIASSKKSEVLSKALEDRVPRLFLRFVQALVHNRRQMLIPAVADAYDTLLDASNGIVQAKVTVARELSDADRTDLAARLSALVGRTVVPHLTVDPEILGGVVVRVGDTVMDGSVRRRLGLLRRRMMARPGI
;
A
#
# COMPACT_ATOMS: atom_id res chain seq x y z
N MET A 1 16.69 -3.46 -12.98
CA MET A 1 16.03 -2.30 -12.34
C MET A 1 16.13 -2.47 -10.84
N SER A 2 16.60 -1.45 -10.12
CA SER A 2 16.59 -1.43 -8.64
C SER A 2 15.16 -1.42 -8.09
N THR A 3 14.98 -1.77 -6.82
CA THR A 3 13.66 -1.75 -6.15
C THR A 3 13.04 -0.35 -6.19
N GLU A 4 13.84 0.69 -5.98
CA GLU A 4 13.40 2.09 -6.05
C GLU A 4 12.94 2.51 -7.44
N GLN A 5 13.65 2.08 -8.49
CA GLN A 5 13.23 2.35 -9.88
C GLN A 5 11.90 1.67 -10.22
N ARG A 6 11.66 0.45 -9.68
CA ARG A 6 10.38 -0.26 -9.87
C ARG A 6 9.24 0.47 -9.17
N ALA A 7 9.46 0.95 -7.95
CA ALA A 7 8.47 1.71 -7.19
C ALA A 7 8.12 3.03 -7.89
N GLY A 8 9.11 3.79 -8.37
CA GLY A 8 8.87 5.04 -9.10
C GLY A 8 8.06 4.83 -10.39
N VAL A 9 8.40 3.78 -11.15
CA VAL A 9 7.63 3.42 -12.35
C VAL A 9 6.20 3.01 -12.00
N ALA A 10 6.01 2.20 -10.95
CA ALA A 10 4.69 1.77 -10.51
C ALA A 10 3.82 2.97 -10.10
N ASN A 11 4.38 3.95 -9.38
CA ASN A 11 3.69 5.18 -9.01
C ASN A 11 3.19 5.97 -10.23
N ASN A 12 4.04 6.17 -11.25
CA ASN A 12 3.65 6.88 -12.47
C ASN A 12 2.47 6.20 -13.19
N TYR A 13 2.47 4.85 -13.24
CA TYR A 13 1.35 4.10 -13.80
C TYR A 13 0.09 4.21 -12.93
N ALA A 14 0.23 4.16 -11.61
CA ALA A 14 -0.88 4.32 -10.67
C ALA A 14 -1.51 5.71 -10.77
N GLU A 15 -0.72 6.78 -10.84
CA GLU A 15 -1.20 8.16 -11.04
C GLU A 15 -1.98 8.30 -12.36
N THR A 16 -1.42 7.74 -13.45
CA THR A 16 -2.08 7.76 -14.75
C THR A 16 -3.42 7.03 -14.69
N LEU A 17 -3.45 5.84 -14.08
CA LEU A 17 -4.67 5.05 -13.95
C LEU A 17 -5.70 5.77 -13.09
N LEU A 18 -5.29 6.36 -11.96
CA LEU A 18 -6.18 7.12 -11.08
C LEU A 18 -6.78 8.34 -11.79
N SER A 19 -5.98 9.03 -12.62
CA SER A 19 -6.49 10.15 -13.40
C SER A 19 -7.56 9.74 -14.42
N LEU A 20 -7.39 8.57 -15.04
CA LEU A 20 -8.37 7.99 -15.96
C LEU A 20 -9.63 7.52 -15.23
N ALA A 21 -9.46 6.86 -14.09
CA ALA A 21 -10.55 6.37 -13.26
C ALA A 21 -11.42 7.50 -12.70
N ARG A 22 -10.82 8.63 -12.32
CA ARG A 22 -11.52 9.85 -11.91
C ARG A 22 -12.34 10.46 -13.05
N LYS A 23 -11.82 10.47 -14.28
CA LYS A 23 -12.58 10.91 -15.46
C LYS A 23 -13.77 10.00 -15.76
N ALA A 24 -13.67 8.73 -15.38
CA ALA A 24 -14.76 7.76 -15.50
C ALA A 24 -15.70 7.73 -14.28
N ASP A 25 -15.43 8.58 -13.25
CA ASP A 25 -16.16 8.66 -11.98
C ASP A 25 -16.25 7.33 -11.22
N ASP A 26 -15.27 6.45 -11.37
CA ASP A 26 -15.23 5.11 -10.75
C ASP A 26 -13.82 4.75 -10.24
N ALA A 27 -13.21 5.64 -9.48
CA ALA A 27 -11.86 5.39 -8.95
C ALA A 27 -11.81 4.20 -7.99
N ALA A 28 -12.84 3.97 -7.19
CA ALA A 28 -12.91 2.86 -6.27
C ALA A 28 -13.06 1.51 -7.00
N GLY A 29 -13.95 1.43 -8.00
CA GLY A 29 -14.15 0.21 -8.79
C GLY A 29 -12.90 -0.21 -9.56
N TRP A 30 -12.16 0.76 -10.11
CA TRP A 30 -10.89 0.46 -10.81
C TRP A 30 -9.82 -0.06 -9.84
N GLY A 31 -9.78 0.42 -8.60
CA GLY A 31 -8.93 -0.12 -7.54
C GLY A 31 -9.25 -1.58 -7.23
N VAL A 32 -10.54 -1.93 -7.14
CA VAL A 32 -10.98 -3.32 -6.93
C VAL A 32 -10.54 -4.21 -8.09
N MET A 33 -10.75 -3.80 -9.34
CA MET A 33 -10.35 -4.55 -10.52
C MET A 33 -8.84 -4.77 -10.58
N LEU A 34 -8.07 -3.74 -10.24
CA LEU A 34 -6.61 -3.82 -10.23
C LEU A 34 -6.09 -4.77 -9.16
N ARG A 35 -6.67 -4.76 -7.95
CA ARG A 35 -6.36 -5.73 -6.88
C ARG A 35 -6.71 -7.16 -7.27
N GLN A 36 -7.86 -7.37 -7.88
CA GLN A 36 -8.25 -8.70 -8.37
C GLN A 36 -7.25 -9.23 -9.40
N LEU A 37 -6.79 -8.38 -10.32
CA LEU A 37 -5.78 -8.74 -11.31
C LEU A 37 -4.43 -9.03 -10.64
N ALA A 38 -4.02 -8.23 -9.67
CA ALA A 38 -2.81 -8.44 -8.88
C ALA A 38 -2.87 -9.76 -8.08
N THR A 39 -4.00 -10.05 -7.46
CA THR A 39 -4.25 -11.30 -6.73
C THR A 39 -4.18 -12.50 -7.68
N ALA A 40 -4.84 -12.44 -8.84
CA ALA A 40 -4.77 -13.50 -9.84
C ALA A 40 -3.33 -13.80 -10.27
N LEU A 41 -2.51 -12.75 -10.48
CA LEU A 41 -1.08 -12.90 -10.80
C LEU A 41 -0.26 -13.52 -9.66
N SER A 42 -0.69 -13.35 -8.42
CA SER A 42 0.01 -13.87 -7.25
C SER A 42 -0.38 -15.32 -6.95
N THR A 43 -1.64 -15.69 -7.19
CA THR A 43 -2.20 -17.01 -6.86
C THR A 43 -2.13 -18.01 -8.01
N ASP A 44 -2.27 -17.55 -9.27
CA ASP A 44 -2.21 -18.42 -10.45
C ASP A 44 -0.79 -18.45 -11.02
N GLU A 45 -0.10 -19.56 -10.74
CA GLU A 45 1.27 -19.79 -11.24
C GLU A 45 1.30 -19.92 -12.77
N THR A 46 0.27 -20.50 -13.38
CA THR A 46 0.20 -20.66 -14.84
C THR A 46 0.12 -19.31 -15.52
N LEU A 47 -0.76 -18.42 -15.03
CA LEU A 47 -0.88 -17.05 -15.52
C LEU A 47 0.42 -16.27 -15.33
N ARG A 48 1.06 -16.41 -14.17
CA ARG A 48 2.33 -15.77 -13.87
C ARG A 48 3.43 -16.21 -14.84
N LEU A 49 3.63 -17.52 -15.02
CA LEU A 49 4.63 -18.09 -15.93
C LEU A 49 4.36 -17.68 -17.38
N PHE A 50 3.08 -17.71 -17.82
CA PHE A 50 2.69 -17.24 -19.14
C PHE A 50 3.10 -15.78 -19.38
N LEU A 51 2.80 -14.90 -18.43
CA LEU A 51 3.12 -13.48 -18.55
C LEU A 51 4.62 -13.18 -18.40
N GLN A 52 5.35 -13.96 -17.59
CA GLN A 52 6.79 -13.82 -17.45
C GLN A 52 7.58 -14.31 -18.66
N SER A 53 7.07 -15.32 -19.38
CA SER A 53 7.82 -15.99 -20.43
C SER A 53 8.31 -15.01 -21.52
N PRO A 54 9.62 -14.92 -21.77
CA PRO A 54 10.14 -14.08 -22.86
C PRO A 54 9.89 -14.70 -24.26
N ARG A 55 9.55 -15.99 -24.32
CA ARG A 55 9.30 -16.72 -25.57
C ARG A 55 7.92 -16.39 -26.15
N ILE A 56 7.03 -15.82 -25.37
CA ILE A 56 5.67 -15.47 -25.81
C ILE A 56 5.65 -13.98 -26.18
N ALA A 57 5.24 -13.69 -27.42
CA ALA A 57 5.15 -12.33 -27.92
C ALA A 57 4.15 -11.48 -27.08
N SER A 58 4.45 -10.20 -26.91
CA SER A 58 3.58 -9.26 -26.17
C SER A 58 2.18 -9.17 -26.77
N SER A 59 2.06 -9.28 -28.11
CA SER A 59 0.79 -9.32 -28.82
C SER A 59 -0.08 -10.49 -28.38
N LYS A 60 0.51 -11.69 -28.24
CA LYS A 60 -0.23 -12.87 -27.80
C LYS A 60 -0.67 -12.78 -26.35
N LYS A 61 0.18 -12.25 -25.47
CA LYS A 61 -0.18 -11.97 -24.07
C LYS A 61 -1.33 -10.98 -23.99
N SER A 62 -1.26 -9.91 -24.78
CA SER A 62 -2.31 -8.88 -24.85
C SER A 62 -3.63 -9.46 -25.37
N GLU A 63 -3.60 -10.31 -26.41
CA GLU A 63 -4.79 -10.97 -26.93
C GLU A 63 -5.49 -11.84 -25.88
N VAL A 64 -4.73 -12.68 -25.15
CA VAL A 64 -5.27 -13.55 -24.11
C VAL A 64 -5.89 -12.73 -22.97
N LEU A 65 -5.18 -11.70 -22.50
CA LEU A 65 -5.71 -10.81 -21.45
C LEU A 65 -6.94 -10.04 -21.94
N SER A 66 -6.97 -9.60 -23.19
CA SER A 66 -8.14 -8.92 -23.75
C SER A 66 -9.37 -9.84 -23.73
N LYS A 67 -9.24 -11.06 -24.24
CA LYS A 67 -10.34 -12.04 -24.24
C LYS A 67 -10.83 -12.38 -22.82
N ALA A 68 -9.92 -12.42 -21.84
CA ALA A 68 -10.27 -12.72 -20.45
C ALA A 68 -10.96 -11.57 -19.72
N LEU A 69 -10.70 -10.32 -20.14
CA LEU A 69 -11.14 -9.10 -19.44
C LEU A 69 -12.21 -8.30 -20.21
N GLU A 70 -12.41 -8.51 -21.51
CA GLU A 70 -13.19 -7.65 -22.42
C GLU A 70 -14.60 -7.35 -21.90
N ASP A 71 -15.29 -8.35 -21.37
CA ASP A 71 -16.65 -8.22 -20.84
C ASP A 71 -16.71 -7.91 -19.32
N ARG A 72 -15.56 -7.79 -18.66
CA ARG A 72 -15.46 -7.68 -17.20
C ARG A 72 -14.94 -6.34 -16.71
N VAL A 73 -14.30 -5.58 -17.59
CA VAL A 73 -13.65 -4.32 -17.22
C VAL A 73 -13.94 -3.22 -18.26
N PRO A 74 -13.89 -1.94 -17.86
CA PRO A 74 -14.02 -0.82 -18.78
C PRO A 74 -12.92 -0.84 -19.87
N ARG A 75 -13.27 -0.39 -21.08
CA ARG A 75 -12.32 -0.37 -22.21
C ARG A 75 -11.03 0.41 -21.93
N LEU A 76 -11.09 1.49 -21.16
CA LEU A 76 -9.91 2.26 -20.79
C LEU A 76 -9.01 1.50 -19.82
N PHE A 77 -9.57 0.77 -18.87
CA PHE A 77 -8.81 -0.12 -17.99
C PHE A 77 -8.12 -1.24 -18.78
N LEU A 78 -8.83 -1.86 -19.71
CA LEU A 78 -8.26 -2.87 -20.60
C LEU A 78 -7.06 -2.32 -21.40
N ARG A 79 -7.20 -1.13 -21.99
CA ARG A 79 -6.10 -0.46 -22.72
C ARG A 79 -4.89 -0.19 -21.81
N PHE A 80 -5.13 0.17 -20.56
CA PHE A 80 -4.05 0.36 -19.59
C PHE A 80 -3.29 -0.96 -19.33
N VAL A 81 -4.00 -2.07 -19.11
CA VAL A 81 -3.38 -3.40 -18.95
C VAL A 81 -2.60 -3.80 -20.19
N GLN A 82 -3.15 -3.59 -21.39
CA GLN A 82 -2.47 -3.82 -22.66
C GLN A 82 -1.18 -2.99 -22.79
N ALA A 83 -1.19 -1.73 -22.37
CA ALA A 83 -0.01 -0.87 -22.36
C ALA A 83 1.09 -1.40 -21.43
N LEU A 84 0.74 -1.92 -20.24
CA LEU A 84 1.70 -2.57 -19.35
C LEU A 84 2.34 -3.80 -20.00
N VAL A 85 1.55 -4.63 -20.67
CA VAL A 85 2.05 -5.83 -21.39
C VAL A 85 2.93 -5.45 -22.57
N HIS A 86 2.53 -4.46 -23.36
CA HIS A 86 3.30 -3.97 -24.51
C HIS A 86 4.68 -3.46 -24.07
N ASN A 87 4.72 -2.73 -22.96
CA ASN A 87 5.96 -2.22 -22.38
C ASN A 87 6.75 -3.27 -21.57
N ARG A 88 6.33 -4.54 -21.58
CA ARG A 88 6.92 -5.64 -20.81
C ARG A 88 6.95 -5.38 -19.29
N ARG A 89 5.96 -4.66 -18.78
CA ARG A 89 5.83 -4.23 -17.38
C ARG A 89 4.67 -4.92 -16.65
N GLN A 90 4.11 -5.99 -17.21
CA GLN A 90 3.00 -6.75 -16.64
C GLN A 90 3.28 -7.26 -15.21
N MET A 91 4.55 -7.51 -14.88
CA MET A 91 4.94 -7.95 -13.54
C MET A 91 4.97 -6.82 -12.49
N LEU A 92 4.75 -5.57 -12.92
CA LEU A 92 4.57 -4.44 -11.99
C LEU A 92 3.12 -4.30 -11.54
N ILE A 93 2.17 -5.04 -12.07
CA ILE A 93 0.74 -4.93 -11.73
C ILE A 93 0.50 -4.96 -10.20
N PRO A 94 1.10 -5.89 -9.40
CA PRO A 94 0.93 -5.85 -7.95
C PRO A 94 1.45 -4.53 -7.32
N ALA A 95 2.64 -4.08 -7.72
CA ALA A 95 3.19 -2.82 -7.21
C ALA A 95 2.38 -1.59 -7.65
N VAL A 96 1.78 -1.63 -8.85
CA VAL A 96 0.87 -0.58 -9.34
C VAL A 96 -0.42 -0.58 -8.52
N ALA A 97 -0.94 -1.76 -8.12
CA ALA A 97 -2.12 -1.87 -7.27
C ALA A 97 -1.87 -1.25 -5.88
N ASP A 98 -0.75 -1.56 -5.25
CA ASP A 98 -0.38 -0.98 -3.95
C ASP A 98 -0.22 0.55 -4.03
N ALA A 99 0.43 1.03 -5.09
CA ALA A 99 0.60 2.46 -5.32
C ALA A 99 -0.75 3.15 -5.61
N TYR A 100 -1.63 2.52 -6.38
CA TYR A 100 -2.97 3.04 -6.69
C TYR A 100 -3.81 3.20 -5.43
N ASP A 101 -3.83 2.18 -4.57
CA ASP A 101 -4.57 2.22 -3.30
C ASP A 101 -4.03 3.34 -2.39
N THR A 102 -2.71 3.50 -2.31
CA THR A 102 -2.08 4.58 -1.55
C THR A 102 -2.49 5.97 -2.06
N LEU A 103 -2.52 6.16 -3.39
CA LEU A 103 -2.91 7.42 -4.01
C LEU A 103 -4.42 7.68 -3.87
N LEU A 104 -5.25 6.64 -3.98
CA LEU A 104 -6.70 6.73 -3.78
C LEU A 104 -7.02 7.14 -2.34
N ASP A 105 -6.40 6.48 -1.36
CA ASP A 105 -6.54 6.81 0.05
C ASP A 105 -6.12 8.26 0.32
N ALA A 106 -4.95 8.66 -0.16
CA ALA A 106 -4.46 10.04 0.00
C ALA A 106 -5.44 11.06 -0.58
N SER A 107 -6.07 10.74 -1.72
CA SER A 107 -7.06 11.59 -2.37
C SER A 107 -8.37 11.71 -1.58
N ASN A 108 -8.71 10.66 -0.83
CA ASN A 108 -9.88 10.63 0.04
C ASN A 108 -9.60 11.18 1.45
N GLY A 109 -8.40 11.73 1.67
CA GLY A 109 -7.97 12.21 2.98
C GLY A 109 -7.72 11.10 3.99
N ILE A 110 -7.59 9.85 3.53
CA ILE A 110 -7.28 8.69 4.35
C ILE A 110 -5.76 8.52 4.42
N VAL A 111 -5.27 8.23 5.62
CA VAL A 111 -3.84 8.01 5.88
C VAL A 111 -3.66 6.63 6.50
N GLN A 112 -2.89 5.79 5.85
CA GLN A 112 -2.50 4.50 6.40
C GLN A 112 -1.40 4.69 7.44
N ALA A 113 -1.61 4.18 8.67
CA ALA A 113 -0.64 4.26 9.75
C ALA A 113 -0.22 2.87 10.20
N LYS A 114 1.09 2.59 10.22
CA LYS A 114 1.60 1.39 10.89
C LYS A 114 1.72 1.67 12.37
N VAL A 115 1.00 0.90 13.18
CA VAL A 115 0.94 1.10 14.63
C VAL A 115 1.45 -0.14 15.34
N THR A 116 2.53 0.00 16.11
CA THR A 116 3.07 -1.07 16.92
C THR A 116 2.55 -0.91 18.36
N VAL A 117 2.01 -1.98 18.92
CA VAL A 117 1.44 -2.05 20.27
C VAL A 117 2.08 -3.21 21.04
N ALA A 118 2.13 -3.11 22.39
CA ALA A 118 2.76 -4.16 23.21
C ALA A 118 1.92 -5.44 23.33
N ARG A 119 0.61 -5.34 23.14
CA ARG A 119 -0.36 -6.45 23.22
C ARG A 119 -1.49 -6.25 22.25
N GLU A 120 -2.23 -7.30 21.97
CA GLU A 120 -3.45 -7.19 21.17
C GLU A 120 -4.44 -6.22 21.78
N LEU A 121 -5.09 -5.44 20.93
CA LEU A 121 -6.11 -4.48 21.33
C LEU A 121 -7.49 -5.08 21.09
N SER A 122 -8.43 -4.78 21.99
CA SER A 122 -9.86 -5.04 21.73
C SER A 122 -10.37 -4.20 20.57
N ASP A 123 -11.52 -4.56 20.00
CA ASP A 123 -12.11 -3.79 18.89
C ASP A 123 -12.50 -2.37 19.33
N ALA A 124 -12.91 -2.20 20.60
CA ALA A 124 -13.18 -0.89 21.18
C ALA A 124 -11.91 -0.04 21.27
N ASP A 125 -10.79 -0.62 21.73
CA ASP A 125 -9.50 0.08 21.80
C ASP A 125 -8.96 0.44 20.42
N ARG A 126 -9.17 -0.42 19.40
CA ARG A 126 -8.79 -0.14 18.02
C ARG A 126 -9.53 1.07 17.46
N THR A 127 -10.84 1.14 17.73
CA THR A 127 -11.69 2.26 17.29
C THR A 127 -11.29 3.56 17.97
N ASP A 128 -11.07 3.55 19.28
CA ASP A 128 -10.61 4.72 20.04
C ASP A 128 -9.23 5.19 19.56
N LEU A 129 -8.31 4.26 19.35
CA LEU A 129 -6.98 4.56 18.80
C LEU A 129 -7.07 5.23 17.43
N ALA A 130 -7.88 4.70 16.51
CA ALA A 130 -8.08 5.29 15.18
C ALA A 130 -8.66 6.71 15.28
N ALA A 131 -9.64 6.94 16.16
CA ALA A 131 -10.22 8.25 16.39
C ALA A 131 -9.20 9.26 16.92
N ARG A 132 -8.41 8.87 17.92
CA ARG A 132 -7.36 9.74 18.50
C ARG A 132 -6.25 10.06 17.51
N LEU A 133 -5.82 9.07 16.72
CA LEU A 133 -4.82 9.28 15.66
C LEU A 133 -5.35 10.22 14.58
N SER A 134 -6.62 10.05 14.18
CA SER A 134 -7.27 10.91 13.19
C SER A 134 -7.36 12.37 13.68
N ALA A 135 -7.71 12.57 14.95
CA ALA A 135 -7.74 13.91 15.56
C ALA A 135 -6.33 14.55 15.61
N LEU A 136 -5.29 13.75 15.88
CA LEU A 136 -3.90 14.23 15.97
C LEU A 136 -3.30 14.57 14.60
N VAL A 137 -3.64 13.79 13.57
CA VAL A 137 -3.13 13.97 12.19
C VAL A 137 -3.99 14.95 11.38
N GLY A 138 -5.24 15.20 11.81
CA GLY A 138 -6.20 16.05 11.08
C GLY A 138 -6.78 15.40 9.81
N ARG A 139 -6.64 14.08 9.68
CA ARG A 139 -7.13 13.26 8.56
C ARG A 139 -7.63 11.93 9.08
N THR A 140 -8.46 11.23 8.32
CA THR A 140 -8.91 9.89 8.68
C THR A 140 -7.71 8.92 8.68
N VAL A 141 -7.38 8.35 9.84
CA VAL A 141 -6.28 7.40 9.99
C VAL A 141 -6.82 5.97 10.06
N VAL A 142 -6.31 5.10 9.19
CA VAL A 142 -6.54 3.65 9.22
C VAL A 142 -5.32 2.97 9.84
N PRO A 143 -5.41 2.47 11.10
CA PRO A 143 -4.27 1.85 11.76
C PRO A 143 -4.08 0.39 11.35
N HIS A 144 -2.88 0.04 10.87
CA HIS A 144 -2.41 -1.33 10.71
C HIS A 144 -1.64 -1.75 11.96
N LEU A 145 -2.25 -2.60 12.79
CA LEU A 145 -1.71 -3.01 14.08
C LEU A 145 -0.68 -4.12 13.91
N THR A 146 0.44 -3.97 14.59
CA THR A 146 1.46 -5.01 14.78
C THR A 146 1.75 -5.13 16.27
N VAL A 147 1.76 -6.35 16.79
CA VAL A 147 2.08 -6.60 18.20
C VAL A 147 3.57 -6.83 18.35
N ASP A 148 4.20 -6.03 19.20
CA ASP A 148 5.61 -6.17 19.59
C ASP A 148 5.75 -5.94 21.10
N PRO A 149 5.90 -7.01 21.90
CA PRO A 149 6.07 -6.90 23.36
C PRO A 149 7.32 -6.13 23.79
N GLU A 150 8.34 -6.01 22.92
CA GLU A 150 9.59 -5.31 23.28
C GLU A 150 9.42 -3.82 23.56
N ILE A 151 8.34 -3.19 23.09
CA ILE A 151 8.05 -1.80 23.42
C ILE A 151 7.62 -1.61 24.89
N LEU A 152 7.34 -2.72 25.62
CA LEU A 152 6.89 -2.79 27.03
C LEU A 152 5.52 -2.17 27.30
N GLY A 153 5.05 -1.26 26.44
CA GLY A 153 3.78 -0.54 26.56
C GLY A 153 3.77 0.75 25.75
N GLY A 154 2.60 1.38 25.69
CA GLY A 154 2.37 2.53 24.83
C GLY A 154 2.20 2.13 23.37
N VAL A 155 2.40 3.09 22.44
CA VAL A 155 2.24 2.88 21.00
C VAL A 155 3.39 3.52 20.24
N VAL A 156 3.80 2.88 19.15
CA VAL A 156 4.69 3.48 18.14
C VAL A 156 3.88 3.61 16.86
N VAL A 157 3.72 4.84 16.36
CA VAL A 157 2.94 5.13 15.15
C VAL A 157 3.86 5.61 14.05
N ARG A 158 3.76 5.00 12.88
CA ARG A 158 4.47 5.42 11.68
C ARG A 158 3.48 5.81 10.59
N VAL A 159 3.57 7.06 10.15
CA VAL A 159 2.78 7.63 9.05
C VAL A 159 3.75 8.12 7.98
N GLY A 160 3.84 7.40 6.88
CA GLY A 160 4.86 7.67 5.86
C GLY A 160 6.26 7.65 6.47
N ASP A 161 6.99 8.77 6.37
CA ASP A 161 8.34 8.94 6.91
C ASP A 161 8.36 9.45 8.37
N THR A 162 7.21 9.84 8.91
CA THR A 162 7.10 10.34 10.27
C THR A 162 6.88 9.21 11.26
N VAL A 163 7.73 9.15 12.30
CA VAL A 163 7.61 8.17 13.38
C VAL A 163 7.33 8.89 14.70
N MET A 164 6.20 8.58 15.32
CA MET A 164 5.80 9.03 16.64
C MET A 164 5.94 7.86 17.61
N ASP A 165 7.01 7.87 18.39
CA ASP A 165 7.32 6.81 19.34
C ASP A 165 6.91 7.23 20.77
N GLY A 166 5.77 6.73 21.23
CA GLY A 166 5.23 6.87 22.57
C GLY A 166 5.47 5.66 23.49
N SER A 167 6.43 4.78 23.16
CA SER A 167 6.72 3.57 23.91
C SER A 167 7.24 3.85 25.32
N VAL A 168 6.91 2.96 26.25
CA VAL A 168 7.47 2.96 27.62
C VAL A 168 8.99 2.73 27.56
N ARG A 169 9.46 1.86 26.66
CA ARG A 169 10.89 1.62 26.42
C ARG A 169 11.65 2.92 26.14
N ARG A 170 11.15 3.76 25.25
CA ARG A 170 11.77 5.06 24.94
C ARG A 170 11.76 5.99 26.17
N ARG A 171 10.64 6.05 26.91
CA ARG A 171 10.53 6.89 28.12
C ARG A 171 11.54 6.48 29.19
N LEU A 172 11.68 5.17 29.45
CA LEU A 172 12.68 4.63 30.36
C LEU A 172 14.11 4.95 29.92
N GLY A 173 14.41 4.81 28.62
CA GLY A 173 15.72 5.17 28.06
C GLY A 173 16.05 6.66 28.22
N LEU A 174 15.07 7.54 28.06
CA LEU A 174 15.24 8.97 28.31
C LEU A 174 15.48 9.27 29.80
N LEU A 175 14.75 8.65 30.69
CA LEU A 175 14.93 8.81 32.16
C LEU A 175 16.33 8.35 32.57
N ARG A 176 16.74 7.15 32.12
CA ARG A 176 18.10 6.64 32.44
C ARG A 176 19.18 7.60 31.96
N ARG A 177 19.09 8.16 30.76
CA ARG A 177 20.05 9.16 30.25
C ARG A 177 20.06 10.42 31.08
N ARG A 178 18.89 10.92 31.52
CA ARG A 178 18.80 12.11 32.37
C ARG A 178 19.43 11.89 33.75
N MET A 179 19.28 10.70 34.32
CA MET A 179 19.88 10.34 35.60
C MET A 179 21.41 10.22 35.48
N MET A 180 21.92 9.66 34.37
CA MET A 180 23.36 9.52 34.16
C MET A 180 24.04 10.83 33.70
N ALA A 181 23.29 11.78 33.12
CA ALA A 181 23.80 13.08 32.69
C ALA A 181 23.81 14.16 33.80
N ARG A 182 23.29 13.85 35.00
CA ARG A 182 23.52 14.72 36.19
C ARG A 182 24.88 14.35 36.76
N PRO A 183 25.91 15.21 36.62
CA PRO A 183 27.13 15.08 37.42
C PRO A 183 26.72 15.27 38.89
N GLY A 184 27.20 14.36 39.73
CA GLY A 184 26.93 14.40 41.15
C GLY A 184 27.28 15.77 41.76
N ILE A 185 26.44 16.15 42.71
CA ILE A 185 26.75 17.18 43.70
C ILE A 185 27.93 16.69 44.52
#